data_d176874091410578341a4ce68af0f65a
#
_entry.id   d176874091410578341a4ce68af0f65a
#
_cell.length_a   1.000
_cell.length_b   1.000
_cell.length_c   1.000
_cell.angle_alpha   90.00
_cell.angle_beta   90.00
_cell.angle_gamma   90.00
#
_symmetry.space_group_name_H-M   'P 1'
#
loop_
_entity.id
_entity.type
_entity.pdbx_description
1 polymer ?
#
loop_
_entity_poly.entity_id
_entity_poly.type
_entity_poly.pdbx_seq_one_letter_code
_entity_poly.pdbx_strand_id
1 'polypeptide(L)'
;MIRILAEKAEMVNPEINLYANKKRLAWLQNQTFDDHISAALQHQSVIANEMLNAGYTQQSIDQYNDVLYTIDSLKINPPESFMTAIQDLLAITHFRHGEETNCLDGHNAESCIVPIRGAGIHRNKNNAEIAINIYKSLLEKNPKDYVYRWLINLAYMVKGDYPDKVPHRWLIPQLIPSDSITFPEFTEIAESAGLDHISLAGGSIADDFDGDGLIDIMVSSWGLDNQLHYFKNMGNRGFEDRTESANLIGITGGLNMVHGDYDNDGWVDVFVLRGGWFGEDGNHPNSLLKNNGDGTFTDVTISASIYSEHPTQTASWGDFNNDGWLDLFIGNENTGGSNHISELYQNNGDGTFSDVAQAHNINAIGFIKAVIWGDINNDGFLDLYISRLGEPNLLFQNSGPENNYHFKEISKKSGVTEPLNSFPAWFWDFNNDGWEDIWGSGYDNSSGHVAMGYLGLKHD
;
A
#
# COMPACT_ATOMS: atom_id res chain seq x y z
N MET A 1 -21.03 -1.35 -13.75
CA MET A 1 -20.08 -1.39 -12.61
C MET A 1 -20.35 -0.29 -11.58
N ILE A 2 -20.43 0.99 -11.93
CA ILE A 2 -20.56 2.15 -11.01
C ILE A 2 -21.57 1.93 -9.85
N ARG A 3 -22.79 1.43 -10.16
CA ARG A 3 -23.77 1.14 -9.11
C ARG A 3 -23.31 0.05 -8.14
N ILE A 4 -22.66 -0.99 -8.65
CA ILE A 4 -22.14 -2.10 -7.83
C ILE A 4 -21.05 -1.58 -6.89
N LEU A 5 -20.12 -0.77 -7.40
CA LEU A 5 -19.05 -0.16 -6.58
C LEU A 5 -19.62 0.71 -5.46
N ALA A 6 -20.61 1.57 -5.77
CA ALA A 6 -21.24 2.40 -4.77
C ALA A 6 -21.97 1.58 -3.68
N GLU A 7 -22.73 0.54 -4.07
CA GLU A 7 -23.40 -0.37 -3.14
C GLU A 7 -22.38 -1.10 -2.25
N LYS A 8 -21.29 -1.61 -2.83
CA LYS A 8 -20.21 -2.27 -2.08
C LYS A 8 -19.53 -1.33 -1.09
N ALA A 9 -19.20 -0.10 -1.50
CA ALA A 9 -18.60 0.89 -0.62
C ALA A 9 -19.51 1.24 0.58
N GLU A 10 -20.83 1.27 0.39
CA GLU A 10 -21.79 1.49 1.48
C GLU A 10 -21.89 0.30 2.45
N MET A 11 -21.76 -0.92 1.94
CA MET A 11 -21.91 -2.17 2.71
C MET A 11 -20.70 -2.52 3.58
N VAL A 12 -19.60 -1.78 3.49
CA VAL A 12 -18.39 -1.98 4.30
C VAL A 12 -18.74 -2.11 5.78
N ASN A 13 -18.32 -3.21 6.40
CA ASN A 13 -18.57 -3.46 7.81
C ASN A 13 -17.50 -2.79 8.70
N PRO A 14 -17.84 -1.69 9.43
CA PRO A 14 -16.88 -0.96 10.24
C PRO A 14 -16.37 -1.75 11.47
N GLU A 15 -17.00 -2.86 11.82
CA GLU A 15 -16.55 -3.70 12.95
C GLU A 15 -15.30 -4.51 12.54
N ILE A 16 -15.27 -5.07 11.33
CA ILE A 16 -14.21 -5.95 10.86
C ILE A 16 -13.21 -5.24 9.95
N ASN A 17 -13.64 -4.21 9.19
CA ASN A 17 -12.75 -3.46 8.31
C ASN A 17 -12.00 -2.38 9.09
N LEU A 18 -10.74 -2.67 9.41
CA LEU A 18 -9.88 -1.78 10.19
C LEU A 18 -9.41 -0.54 9.40
N TYR A 19 -9.64 -0.50 8.09
CA TYR A 19 -9.19 0.58 7.20
C TYR A 19 -10.32 1.52 6.78
N ALA A 20 -11.57 1.19 7.10
CA ALA A 20 -12.72 2.07 6.92
C ALA A 20 -12.82 3.12 8.05
N ASN A 21 -11.71 3.82 8.33
CA ASN A 21 -11.48 4.58 9.56
C ASN A 21 -12.60 5.57 9.91
N LYS A 22 -13.11 6.35 8.96
CA LYS A 22 -14.21 7.30 9.22
C LYS A 22 -15.51 6.60 9.60
N LYS A 23 -15.87 5.51 8.89
CA LYS A 23 -17.07 4.70 9.22
C LYS A 23 -16.90 3.97 10.55
N ARG A 24 -15.68 3.43 10.78
CA ARG A 24 -15.32 2.77 12.02
C ARG A 24 -15.36 3.73 13.21
N LEU A 25 -14.84 4.94 13.09
CA LEU A 25 -14.93 5.97 14.11
C LEU A 25 -16.39 6.30 14.46
N ALA A 26 -17.24 6.53 13.44
CA ALA A 26 -18.65 6.78 13.66
C ALA A 26 -19.38 5.60 14.35
N TRP A 27 -19.03 4.36 13.96
CA TRP A 27 -19.54 3.15 14.60
C TRP A 27 -19.11 3.06 16.06
N LEU A 28 -17.81 3.24 16.37
CA LEU A 28 -17.28 3.22 17.75
C LEU A 28 -17.93 4.28 18.63
N GLN A 29 -18.15 5.49 18.13
CA GLN A 29 -18.79 6.57 18.89
C GLN A 29 -20.26 6.29 19.24
N ASN A 30 -20.93 5.42 18.49
CA ASN A 30 -22.33 5.01 18.73
C ASN A 30 -22.45 3.75 19.60
N GLN A 31 -21.33 3.10 19.99
CA GLN A 31 -21.37 1.95 20.88
C GLN A 31 -21.64 2.37 22.31
N THR A 32 -22.49 1.62 23.01
CA THR A 32 -22.72 1.77 24.46
C THR A 32 -21.94 0.70 25.20
N PHE A 33 -21.24 1.10 26.23
CA PHE A 33 -20.43 0.19 27.05
C PHE A 33 -20.93 0.13 28.47
N ASP A 34 -20.57 -0.94 29.18
CA ASP A 34 -20.86 -1.13 30.62
C ASP A 34 -20.36 0.08 31.42
N ASP A 35 -21.09 0.43 32.50
CA ASP A 35 -20.77 1.56 33.37
C ASP A 35 -19.46 1.44 34.16
N HIS A 36 -18.63 0.43 33.84
CA HIS A 36 -17.34 0.24 34.49
C HIS A 36 -16.30 1.20 33.96
N ILE A 37 -15.74 2.06 34.77
CA ILE A 37 -14.80 3.11 34.41
C ILE A 37 -13.60 2.61 33.57
N SER A 38 -13.09 1.41 33.89
CA SER A 38 -11.96 0.83 33.12
C SER A 38 -12.36 0.50 31.70
N ALA A 39 -13.56 -0.01 31.45
CA ALA A 39 -14.07 -0.29 30.11
C ALA A 39 -14.29 1.02 29.32
N ALA A 40 -14.83 2.03 29.98
CA ALA A 40 -15.02 3.36 29.40
C ALA A 40 -13.67 3.99 28.98
N LEU A 41 -12.65 3.94 29.82
CA LEU A 41 -11.31 4.47 29.49
C LEU A 41 -10.65 3.71 28.33
N GLN A 42 -10.80 2.39 28.31
CA GLN A 42 -10.30 1.58 27.20
C GLN A 42 -11.00 1.94 25.90
N HIS A 43 -12.32 2.07 25.91
CA HIS A 43 -13.09 2.45 24.73
C HIS A 43 -12.73 3.86 24.23
N GLN A 44 -12.62 4.84 25.13
CA GLN A 44 -12.19 6.20 24.77
C GLN A 44 -10.78 6.21 24.14
N SER A 45 -9.89 5.34 24.61
CA SER A 45 -8.56 5.19 24.02
C SER A 45 -8.61 4.57 22.61
N VAL A 46 -9.53 3.63 22.38
CA VAL A 46 -9.76 3.07 21.01
C VAL A 46 -10.35 4.13 20.09
N ILE A 47 -11.29 4.94 20.55
CA ILE A 47 -11.83 6.08 19.79
C ILE A 47 -10.72 7.07 19.43
N ALA A 48 -9.85 7.42 20.40
CA ALA A 48 -8.72 8.33 20.13
C ALA A 48 -7.77 7.79 19.05
N ASN A 49 -7.46 6.50 19.12
CA ASN A 49 -6.65 5.85 18.07
C ASN A 49 -7.34 5.86 16.71
N GLU A 50 -8.64 5.61 16.66
CA GLU A 50 -9.39 5.65 15.41
C GLU A 50 -9.53 7.08 14.85
N MET A 51 -9.59 8.10 15.72
CA MET A 51 -9.49 9.51 15.31
C MET A 51 -8.16 9.80 14.62
N LEU A 52 -7.04 9.29 15.16
CA LEU A 52 -5.74 9.39 14.52
C LEU A 52 -5.75 8.75 13.13
N ASN A 53 -6.24 7.51 13.01
CA ASN A 53 -6.32 6.77 11.76
C ASN A 53 -7.24 7.44 10.73
N ALA A 54 -8.28 8.14 11.19
CA ALA A 54 -9.22 8.88 10.34
C ALA A 54 -8.72 10.28 9.94
N GLY A 55 -7.52 10.70 10.38
CA GLY A 55 -6.94 12.00 10.09
C GLY A 55 -7.39 13.14 11.01
N TYR A 56 -8.09 12.83 12.10
CA TYR A 56 -8.52 13.82 13.11
C TYR A 56 -7.47 13.94 14.23
N THR A 57 -6.24 14.30 13.86
CA THR A 57 -5.07 14.23 14.74
C THR A 57 -5.19 15.13 15.98
N GLN A 58 -5.71 16.36 15.86
CA GLN A 58 -5.92 17.24 17.02
C GLN A 58 -6.97 16.68 17.97
N GLN A 59 -8.11 16.19 17.45
CA GLN A 59 -9.15 15.58 18.26
C GLN A 59 -8.66 14.31 18.98
N SER A 60 -7.79 13.54 18.33
CA SER A 60 -7.13 12.40 18.96
C SER A 60 -6.25 12.82 20.14
N ILE A 61 -5.45 13.88 20.00
CA ILE A 61 -4.65 14.45 21.10
C ILE A 61 -5.55 14.85 22.26
N ASP A 62 -6.63 15.57 21.99
CA ASP A 62 -7.57 16.06 23.00
C ASP A 62 -8.20 14.88 23.74
N GLN A 63 -8.64 13.85 23.01
CA GLN A 63 -9.26 12.64 23.58
C GLN A 63 -8.28 11.83 24.46
N TYR A 64 -7.02 11.67 24.06
CA TYR A 64 -6.01 11.03 24.93
C TYR A 64 -5.74 11.83 26.20
N ASN A 65 -5.66 13.16 26.09
CA ASN A 65 -5.50 14.02 27.26
C ASN A 65 -6.71 13.92 28.21
N ASP A 66 -7.93 13.82 27.69
CA ASP A 66 -9.14 13.61 28.52
C ASP A 66 -9.09 12.27 29.26
N VAL A 67 -8.61 11.20 28.60
CA VAL A 67 -8.40 9.89 29.26
C VAL A 67 -7.38 10.03 30.40
N LEU A 68 -6.23 10.66 30.15
CA LEU A 68 -5.18 10.86 31.17
C LEU A 68 -5.68 11.75 32.33
N TYR A 69 -6.39 12.83 32.03
CA TYR A 69 -7.00 13.71 33.04
C TYR A 69 -8.03 12.95 33.89
N THR A 70 -8.85 12.09 33.32
CA THR A 70 -9.83 11.27 34.05
C THR A 70 -9.13 10.27 34.98
N ILE A 71 -8.05 9.65 34.53
CA ILE A 71 -7.23 8.73 35.36
C ILE A 71 -6.67 9.47 36.58
N ASP A 72 -6.10 10.66 36.36
CA ASP A 72 -5.48 11.44 37.43
C ASP A 72 -6.54 11.98 38.43
N SER A 73 -7.60 12.61 37.92
CA SER A 73 -8.66 13.24 38.70
C SER A 73 -9.42 12.26 39.59
N LEU A 74 -9.69 11.05 39.08
CA LEU A 74 -10.35 9.96 39.81
C LEU A 74 -9.39 9.08 40.62
N LYS A 75 -8.04 9.37 40.52
CA LYS A 75 -6.98 8.58 41.18
C LYS A 75 -7.06 7.10 40.84
N ILE A 76 -7.35 6.80 39.55
CA ILE A 76 -7.36 5.43 39.05
C ILE A 76 -5.92 4.95 38.92
N ASN A 77 -5.68 3.69 39.24
CA ASN A 77 -4.37 3.06 39.03
C ASN A 77 -4.48 1.96 37.96
N PRO A 78 -4.45 2.32 36.66
CA PRO A 78 -4.55 1.33 35.61
C PRO A 78 -3.26 0.50 35.48
N PRO A 79 -3.28 -0.65 34.79
CA PRO A 79 -2.09 -1.43 34.52
C PRO A 79 -1.00 -0.58 33.82
N GLU A 80 0.26 -0.84 34.12
CA GLU A 80 1.39 -0.12 33.50
C GLU A 80 1.40 -0.27 31.98
N SER A 81 1.02 -1.44 31.45
CA SER A 81 0.88 -1.70 30.02
C SER A 81 -0.11 -0.75 29.34
N PHE A 82 -1.25 -0.48 30.00
CA PHE A 82 -2.25 0.46 29.49
C PHE A 82 -1.71 1.89 29.44
N MET A 83 -1.04 2.33 30.52
CA MET A 83 -0.42 3.66 30.57
C MET A 83 0.70 3.83 29.52
N THR A 84 1.50 2.79 29.33
CA THR A 84 2.55 2.77 28.29
C THR A 84 1.94 2.88 26.90
N ALA A 85 0.89 2.12 26.61
CA ALA A 85 0.19 2.18 25.32
C ALA A 85 -0.42 3.56 25.03
N ILE A 86 -1.07 4.20 26.02
CA ILE A 86 -1.60 5.57 25.84
C ILE A 86 -0.48 6.57 25.60
N GLN A 87 0.61 6.49 26.35
CA GLN A 87 1.75 7.39 26.18
C GLN A 87 2.38 7.25 24.79
N ASP A 88 2.55 6.01 24.32
CA ASP A 88 3.07 5.74 22.98
C ASP A 88 2.16 6.31 21.89
N LEU A 89 0.86 5.96 21.93
CA LEU A 89 -0.12 6.45 20.96
C LEU A 89 -0.26 7.98 20.97
N LEU A 90 -0.20 8.61 22.14
CA LEU A 90 -0.19 10.08 22.26
C LEU A 90 1.05 10.67 21.64
N ALA A 91 2.24 10.07 21.83
CA ALA A 91 3.48 10.53 21.23
C ALA A 91 3.43 10.42 19.70
N ILE A 92 2.94 9.28 19.17
CA ILE A 92 2.72 9.09 17.72
C ILE A 92 1.73 10.13 17.20
N THR A 93 0.63 10.38 17.91
CA THR A 93 -0.38 11.34 17.50
C THR A 93 0.18 12.77 17.43
N HIS A 94 0.97 13.18 18.42
CA HIS A 94 1.69 14.47 18.37
C HIS A 94 2.66 14.53 17.20
N PHE A 95 3.39 13.45 16.94
CA PHE A 95 4.33 13.39 15.83
C PHE A 95 3.62 13.56 14.49
N ARG A 96 2.53 12.78 14.26
CA ARG A 96 1.70 12.86 13.05
C ARG A 96 1.03 14.24 12.89
N HIS A 97 0.49 14.80 13.95
CA HIS A 97 -0.08 16.15 13.91
C HIS A 97 0.98 17.21 13.57
N GLY A 98 2.20 17.02 14.06
CA GLY A 98 3.35 17.87 13.70
C GLY A 98 3.71 17.75 12.23
N GLU A 99 3.74 16.54 11.66
CA GLU A 99 3.98 16.31 10.23
C GLU A 99 2.87 16.94 9.39
N GLU A 100 1.60 16.63 9.69
CA GLU A 100 0.44 17.12 8.94
C GLU A 100 0.43 18.66 8.88
N THR A 101 0.55 19.32 10.02
CA THR A 101 0.52 20.80 10.07
C THR A 101 1.71 21.45 9.36
N ASN A 102 2.91 20.84 9.41
CA ASN A 102 4.08 21.39 8.72
C ASN A 102 4.08 21.05 7.21
N CYS A 103 3.51 19.92 6.80
CA CYS A 103 3.32 19.59 5.39
C CYS A 103 2.32 20.52 4.70
N LEU A 104 1.19 20.83 5.34
CA LEU A 104 0.21 21.77 4.81
C LEU A 104 0.79 23.18 4.62
N ASP A 105 1.76 23.58 5.50
CA ASP A 105 2.39 24.89 5.47
C ASP A 105 3.59 24.99 4.50
N GLY A 106 4.09 23.88 3.96
CA GLY A 106 5.27 23.93 3.10
C GLY A 106 5.93 22.58 2.84
N HIS A 107 5.20 21.66 2.18
CA HIS A 107 5.76 20.41 1.70
C HIS A 107 6.93 20.64 0.74
N ASN A 108 7.97 19.83 0.87
CA ASN A 108 9.14 19.87 -0.02
C ASN A 108 9.85 18.51 -0.04
N ALA A 109 10.76 18.31 -1.00
CA ALA A 109 11.46 17.03 -1.20
C ALA A 109 12.25 16.54 0.03
N GLU A 110 12.67 17.44 0.94
CA GLU A 110 13.42 17.07 2.15
C GLU A 110 12.52 16.63 3.32
N SER A 111 11.19 16.85 3.23
CA SER A 111 10.24 16.59 4.32
C SER A 111 10.09 15.09 4.67
N CYS A 112 10.28 14.20 3.70
CA CYS A 112 10.01 12.77 3.84
C CYS A 112 11.27 11.89 3.70
N ILE A 113 12.44 12.47 3.53
CA ILE A 113 13.69 11.72 3.32
C ILE A 113 14.50 11.69 4.62
N VAL A 114 14.82 10.48 5.08
CA VAL A 114 15.67 10.27 6.27
C VAL A 114 17.15 10.29 5.86
N PRO A 115 18.01 11.10 6.52
CA PRO A 115 17.72 11.97 7.66
C PRO A 115 17.02 13.26 7.25
N ILE A 116 15.93 13.60 7.95
CA ILE A 116 15.22 14.86 7.72
C ILE A 116 16.12 16.03 8.08
N ARG A 117 16.33 16.96 7.14
CA ARG A 117 17.24 18.09 7.26
C ARG A 117 16.75 19.28 6.43
N GLY A 118 17.48 20.39 6.49
CA GLY A 118 17.23 21.56 5.63
C GLY A 118 15.80 22.06 5.71
N ALA A 119 15.13 22.12 4.57
CA ALA A 119 13.76 22.57 4.46
C ALA A 119 12.73 21.59 5.05
N GLY A 120 13.10 20.30 5.24
CA GLY A 120 12.25 19.29 5.89
C GLY A 120 12.10 19.47 7.41
N ILE A 121 12.91 20.36 8.03
CA ILE A 121 12.78 20.67 9.45
C ILE A 121 11.47 21.42 9.70
N HIS A 122 10.70 20.96 10.67
CA HIS A 122 9.41 21.55 11.02
C HIS A 122 9.53 23.01 11.46
N ARG A 123 8.69 23.89 10.95
CA ARG A 123 8.57 25.29 11.40
C ARG A 123 7.96 25.33 12.81
N ASN A 124 6.87 24.61 13.03
CA ASN A 124 6.27 24.41 14.34
C ASN A 124 6.83 23.15 14.99
N LYS A 125 7.70 23.33 15.98
CA LYS A 125 8.47 22.25 16.65
C LYS A 125 7.80 21.73 17.92
N ASN A 126 6.68 22.31 18.35
CA ASN A 126 6.06 22.01 19.63
C ASN A 126 5.64 20.52 19.75
N ASN A 127 5.01 19.99 18.72
CA ASN A 127 4.58 18.58 18.71
C ASN A 127 5.76 17.61 18.75
N ALA A 128 6.84 17.89 18.02
CA ALA A 128 8.07 17.11 18.08
C ALA A 128 8.70 17.13 19.48
N GLU A 129 8.66 18.28 20.18
CA GLU A 129 9.19 18.39 21.54
C GLU A 129 8.38 17.58 22.56
N ILE A 130 7.05 17.60 22.44
CA ILE A 130 6.18 16.77 23.28
C ILE A 130 6.46 15.29 23.04
N ALA A 131 6.52 14.84 21.78
CA ALA A 131 6.84 13.46 21.42
C ALA A 131 8.22 13.03 21.97
N ILE A 132 9.26 13.87 21.84
CA ILE A 132 10.59 13.62 22.42
C ILE A 132 10.51 13.40 23.93
N ASN A 133 9.75 14.20 24.65
CA ASN A 133 9.66 14.08 26.12
C ASN A 133 8.96 12.78 26.53
N ILE A 134 7.93 12.38 25.80
CA ILE A 134 7.23 11.11 26.06
C ILE A 134 8.16 9.94 25.73
N TYR A 135 8.81 9.91 24.54
CA TYR A 135 9.71 8.82 24.16
C TYR A 135 10.93 8.72 25.10
N LYS A 136 11.44 9.84 25.63
CA LYS A 136 12.47 9.77 26.69
C LYS A 136 11.97 8.99 27.91
N SER A 137 10.77 9.29 28.39
CA SER A 137 10.20 8.60 29.53
C SER A 137 9.99 7.10 29.26
N LEU A 138 9.52 6.75 28.06
CA LEU A 138 9.32 5.35 27.64
C LEU A 138 10.66 4.62 27.53
N LEU A 139 11.67 5.23 26.93
CA LEU A 139 13.03 4.65 26.79
C LEU A 139 13.78 4.57 28.11
N GLU A 140 13.46 5.37 29.13
CA GLU A 140 14.00 5.21 30.45
C GLU A 140 13.46 3.94 31.16
N LYS A 141 12.19 3.58 30.87
CA LYS A 141 11.58 2.34 31.35
C LYS A 141 12.06 1.12 30.55
N ASN A 142 12.16 1.25 29.24
CA ASN A 142 12.60 0.18 28.31
C ASN A 142 13.74 0.67 27.39
N PRO A 143 15.00 0.68 27.85
CA PRO A 143 16.13 1.24 27.08
C PRO A 143 16.46 0.47 25.78
N LYS A 144 15.93 -0.75 25.62
CA LYS A 144 16.16 -1.62 24.46
C LYS A 144 14.98 -1.61 23.48
N ASP A 145 14.02 -0.72 23.64
CA ASP A 145 12.95 -0.58 22.69
C ASP A 145 13.46 0.16 21.44
N TYR A 146 13.68 -0.58 20.36
CA TYR A 146 14.20 -0.04 19.12
C TYR A 146 13.17 0.74 18.31
N VAL A 147 11.86 0.50 18.52
CA VAL A 147 10.78 1.31 17.93
C VAL A 147 10.83 2.73 18.50
N TYR A 148 10.84 2.85 19.83
CA TYR A 148 10.96 4.18 20.47
C TYR A 148 12.30 4.84 20.18
N ARG A 149 13.37 4.04 20.03
CA ARG A 149 14.67 4.56 19.62
C ARG A 149 14.65 5.12 18.20
N TRP A 150 13.96 4.48 17.27
CA TRP A 150 13.74 5.02 15.92
C TRP A 150 12.96 6.33 15.97
N LEU A 151 11.78 6.31 16.60
CA LEU A 151 10.86 7.44 16.65
C LEU A 151 11.45 8.68 17.34
N ILE A 152 12.23 8.50 18.42
CA ILE A 152 12.90 9.64 19.06
C ILE A 152 13.95 10.28 18.15
N ASN A 153 14.72 9.49 17.36
CA ASN A 153 15.68 10.06 16.40
C ASN A 153 14.96 10.85 15.31
N LEU A 154 13.84 10.34 14.76
CA LEU A 154 13.02 11.10 13.81
C LEU A 154 12.49 12.40 14.42
N ALA A 155 11.98 12.36 15.65
CA ALA A 155 11.47 13.55 16.34
C ALA A 155 12.56 14.62 16.53
N TYR A 156 13.81 14.21 16.80
CA TYR A 156 14.94 15.14 16.85
C TYR A 156 15.33 15.67 15.46
N MET A 157 15.18 14.87 14.38
CA MET A 157 15.42 15.33 13.01
C MET A 157 14.43 16.42 12.62
N VAL A 158 13.13 16.16 12.74
CA VAL A 158 12.10 17.17 12.40
C VAL A 158 12.19 18.43 13.29
N LYS A 159 12.73 18.32 14.50
CA LYS A 159 13.03 19.46 15.35
C LYS A 159 14.26 20.24 14.89
N GLY A 160 15.14 19.64 14.11
CA GLY A 160 16.44 20.20 13.68
C GLY A 160 17.53 20.10 14.75
N ASP A 161 17.41 19.15 15.65
CA ASP A 161 18.33 18.91 16.78
C ASP A 161 19.12 17.59 16.62
N TYR A 162 18.93 16.86 15.53
CA TYR A 162 19.69 15.66 15.20
C TYR A 162 20.97 16.02 14.45
N PRO A 163 22.12 15.36 14.72
CA PRO A 163 22.32 14.32 15.75
C PRO A 163 22.70 14.92 17.13
N ASP A 164 23.04 16.18 17.20
CA ASP A 164 23.82 16.82 18.28
C ASP A 164 23.15 16.78 19.67
N LYS A 165 21.80 16.85 19.69
CA LYS A 165 21.03 16.86 20.94
C LYS A 165 20.35 15.56 21.28
N VAL A 166 20.48 14.54 20.42
CA VAL A 166 19.99 13.19 20.74
C VAL A 166 20.86 12.63 21.88
N PRO A 167 20.28 12.14 22.99
CA PRO A 167 21.08 11.49 24.03
C PRO A 167 21.90 10.33 23.44
N HIS A 168 23.20 10.32 23.69
CA HIS A 168 24.15 9.40 23.07
C HIS A 168 23.71 7.92 23.16
N ARG A 169 23.10 7.52 24.30
CA ARG A 169 22.58 6.16 24.51
C ARG A 169 21.46 5.73 23.55
N TRP A 170 20.77 6.69 22.92
CA TRP A 170 19.65 6.45 22.00
C TRP A 170 19.95 6.92 20.57
N LEU A 171 21.07 7.58 20.33
CA LEU A 171 21.48 8.02 19.01
C LEU A 171 21.64 6.83 18.06
N ILE A 172 21.17 7.00 16.81
CA ILE A 172 21.43 6.12 15.67
C ILE A 172 22.33 6.90 14.69
N PRO A 173 23.66 6.81 14.85
CA PRO A 173 24.59 7.70 14.11
C PRO A 173 24.69 7.34 12.63
N GLN A 174 24.35 6.11 12.23
CA GLN A 174 24.44 5.62 10.84
C GLN A 174 23.41 6.22 9.90
N LEU A 175 22.42 6.96 10.41
CA LEU A 175 21.45 7.73 9.61
C LEU A 175 22.07 8.98 8.94
N ILE A 176 23.31 9.32 9.29
CA ILE A 176 24.03 10.41 8.62
C ILE A 176 24.53 9.86 7.27
N PRO A 177 24.16 10.49 6.14
CA PRO A 177 24.62 10.04 4.83
C PRO A 177 26.14 10.06 4.75
N SER A 178 26.74 9.04 4.11
CA SER A 178 28.14 9.13 3.75
C SER A 178 28.26 10.02 2.51
N ASP A 179 29.20 10.98 2.51
CA ASP A 179 29.46 11.87 1.37
C ASP A 179 29.99 11.15 0.11
N SER A 180 30.07 9.82 0.14
CA SER A 180 30.73 9.01 -0.91
C SER A 180 29.85 8.70 -2.12
N ILE A 181 28.53 8.90 -2.05
CA ILE A 181 27.61 8.67 -3.17
C ILE A 181 26.69 9.88 -3.32
N THR A 182 26.90 10.68 -4.37
CA THR A 182 25.94 11.70 -4.78
C THR A 182 24.96 11.10 -5.76
N PHE A 183 23.72 10.88 -5.31
CA PHE A 183 22.61 10.56 -6.20
C PHE A 183 21.93 11.89 -6.61
N PRO A 184 21.58 12.09 -7.89
CA PRO A 184 20.82 13.28 -8.30
C PRO A 184 19.50 13.36 -7.54
N GLU A 185 19.23 14.50 -6.93
CA GLU A 185 17.97 14.74 -6.22
C GLU A 185 16.84 14.97 -7.24
N PHE A 186 15.70 14.31 -7.02
CA PHE A 186 14.47 14.60 -7.77
C PHE A 186 13.83 15.86 -7.18
N THR A 187 13.40 16.76 -8.05
CA THR A 187 12.65 17.94 -7.65
C THR A 187 11.18 17.60 -7.53
N GLU A 188 10.57 17.95 -6.38
CA GLU A 188 9.11 17.85 -6.21
C GLU A 188 8.40 18.87 -7.10
N ILE A 189 7.54 18.41 -8.01
CA ILE A 189 6.84 19.25 -8.96
C ILE A 189 5.32 19.00 -8.99
N ALA A 190 4.78 18.13 -8.13
CA ALA A 190 3.38 17.71 -8.21
C ALA A 190 2.41 18.89 -8.19
N GLU A 191 2.57 19.83 -7.25
CA GLU A 191 1.73 21.03 -7.16
C GLU A 191 1.82 21.88 -8.44
N SER A 192 3.05 22.16 -8.90
CA SER A 192 3.26 22.99 -10.11
C SER A 192 2.84 22.29 -11.41
N ALA A 193 2.80 20.96 -11.39
CA ALA A 193 2.37 20.13 -12.50
C ALA A 193 0.84 19.85 -12.49
N GLY A 194 0.10 20.22 -11.42
CA GLY A 194 -1.32 19.93 -11.29
C GLY A 194 -1.66 18.50 -10.85
N LEU A 195 -0.74 17.86 -10.10
CA LEU A 195 -0.87 16.47 -9.64
C LEU A 195 -1.01 16.34 -8.12
N ASP A 196 -1.21 17.44 -7.41
CA ASP A 196 -1.32 17.51 -5.95
C ASP A 196 -2.68 17.05 -5.41
N HIS A 197 -3.13 15.89 -5.85
CA HIS A 197 -4.41 15.31 -5.47
C HIS A 197 -4.34 14.61 -4.10
N ILE A 198 -5.30 14.90 -3.22
CA ILE A 198 -5.41 14.27 -1.90
C ILE A 198 -6.33 13.07 -1.96
N SER A 199 -5.78 11.87 -1.69
CA SER A 199 -6.55 10.62 -1.59
C SER A 199 -5.88 9.66 -0.61
N LEU A 200 -6.53 8.51 -0.34
CA LEU A 200 -5.83 7.38 0.25
C LEU A 200 -4.99 6.73 -0.86
N ALA A 201 -3.69 6.61 -0.65
CA ALA A 201 -2.76 6.11 -1.65
C ALA A 201 -3.22 4.76 -2.22
N GLY A 202 -3.35 4.71 -3.54
CA GLY A 202 -3.64 3.51 -4.33
C GLY A 202 -2.50 3.22 -5.31
N GLY A 203 -2.83 2.64 -6.45
CA GLY A 203 -1.90 2.46 -7.57
C GLY A 203 -1.77 3.70 -8.43
N SER A 204 -0.69 3.76 -9.18
CA SER A 204 -0.49 4.73 -10.26
C SER A 204 0.07 4.02 -11.48
N ILE A 205 -0.42 4.38 -12.65
CA ILE A 205 0.08 3.92 -13.94
C ILE A 205 0.37 5.12 -14.84
N ALA A 206 1.31 4.95 -15.75
CA ALA A 206 1.74 5.99 -16.66
C ALA A 206 1.91 5.42 -18.06
N ASP A 207 1.16 5.94 -19.02
CA ASP A 207 1.22 5.57 -20.43
C ASP A 207 0.63 6.68 -21.31
N ASP A 208 0.79 6.59 -22.61
CA ASP A 208 0.16 7.48 -23.59
C ASP A 208 -1.26 6.95 -23.88
N PHE A 209 -2.24 7.30 -23.01
CA PHE A 209 -3.61 6.76 -23.12
C PHE A 209 -4.42 7.37 -24.28
N ASP A 210 -4.02 8.51 -24.84
CA ASP A 210 -4.76 9.15 -25.94
C ASP A 210 -3.97 9.24 -27.25
N GLY A 211 -2.79 8.63 -27.32
CA GLY A 211 -1.99 8.51 -28.54
C GLY A 211 -1.36 9.81 -29.02
N ASP A 212 -1.20 10.82 -28.14
CA ASP A 212 -0.63 12.12 -28.51
C ASP A 212 0.90 12.20 -28.39
N GLY A 213 1.53 11.14 -27.91
CA GLY A 213 2.98 11.00 -27.73
C GLY A 213 3.50 11.55 -26.40
N LEU A 214 2.62 11.94 -25.48
CA LEU A 214 2.96 12.39 -24.14
C LEU A 214 2.46 11.35 -23.12
N ILE A 215 3.24 11.13 -22.05
CA ILE A 215 2.87 10.19 -21.01
C ILE A 215 1.86 10.82 -20.07
N ASP A 216 0.67 10.25 -20.01
CA ASP A 216 -0.40 10.56 -19.09
C ASP A 216 -0.25 9.78 -17.77
N ILE A 217 -1.07 10.12 -16.77
CA ILE A 217 -1.06 9.46 -15.46
C ILE A 217 -2.49 9.10 -15.05
N MET A 218 -2.70 7.85 -14.62
CA MET A 218 -3.87 7.47 -13.84
C MET A 218 -3.48 7.14 -12.41
N VAL A 219 -4.31 7.58 -11.45
CA VAL A 219 -4.14 7.26 -10.04
C VAL A 219 -5.45 6.71 -9.46
N SER A 220 -5.34 5.64 -8.72
CA SER A 220 -6.46 5.11 -7.94
C SER A 220 -6.32 5.45 -6.47
N SER A 221 -7.34 5.16 -5.70
CA SER A 221 -7.32 5.35 -4.25
C SER A 221 -7.75 4.07 -3.55
N TRP A 222 -7.08 3.73 -2.44
CA TRP A 222 -7.46 2.57 -1.65
C TRP A 222 -8.84 2.69 -1.00
N GLY A 223 -9.28 3.92 -0.71
CA GLY A 223 -10.62 4.17 -0.19
C GLY A 223 -11.70 3.77 -1.20
N LEU A 224 -12.60 2.86 -0.81
CA LEU A 224 -13.60 2.27 -1.70
C LEU A 224 -14.62 3.28 -2.27
N ASP A 225 -14.77 4.42 -1.64
CA ASP A 225 -15.61 5.55 -2.07
C ASP A 225 -14.82 6.69 -2.72
N ASN A 226 -13.50 6.55 -2.86
CA ASN A 226 -12.66 7.57 -3.46
C ASN A 226 -12.56 7.36 -4.98
N GLN A 227 -12.69 8.46 -5.72
CA GLN A 227 -12.64 8.49 -7.18
C GLN A 227 -11.26 8.11 -7.72
N LEU A 228 -11.20 7.30 -8.78
CA LEU A 228 -10.04 7.15 -9.66
C LEU A 228 -9.88 8.41 -10.52
N HIS A 229 -8.65 8.88 -10.73
CA HIS A 229 -8.36 10.06 -11.54
C HIS A 229 -7.50 9.76 -12.75
N TYR A 230 -7.83 10.43 -13.86
CA TYR A 230 -7.03 10.43 -15.08
C TYR A 230 -6.52 11.85 -15.35
N PHE A 231 -5.21 12.00 -15.38
CA PHE A 231 -4.49 13.24 -15.62
C PHE A 231 -3.84 13.19 -16.99
N LYS A 232 -4.38 13.95 -17.94
CA LYS A 232 -3.79 14.10 -19.26
C LYS A 232 -2.60 15.03 -19.21
N ASN A 233 -1.49 14.61 -19.81
CA ASN A 233 -0.30 15.43 -19.98
C ASN A 233 -0.52 16.50 -21.06
N MET A 234 -0.39 17.76 -20.68
CA MET A 234 -0.55 18.92 -21.56
C MET A 234 0.79 19.51 -22.00
N GLY A 235 1.87 18.72 -21.93
CA GLY A 235 3.25 19.14 -22.20
C GLY A 235 3.71 20.25 -21.25
N ASN A 236 4.14 21.37 -21.79
CA ASN A 236 4.64 22.49 -20.97
C ASN A 236 3.59 23.14 -20.03
N ARG A 237 2.33 22.71 -20.10
CA ARG A 237 1.24 23.22 -19.26
C ARG A 237 0.96 22.36 -18.03
N GLY A 238 1.75 21.30 -17.81
CA GLY A 238 1.52 20.34 -16.74
C GLY A 238 0.42 19.34 -17.09
N PHE A 239 -0.34 18.88 -16.11
CA PHE A 239 -1.38 17.88 -16.24
C PHE A 239 -2.77 18.52 -16.04
N GLU A 240 -3.77 17.98 -16.72
CA GLU A 240 -5.17 18.37 -16.59
C GLU A 240 -6.01 17.15 -16.20
N ASP A 241 -6.81 17.27 -15.13
CA ASP A 241 -7.77 16.23 -14.73
C ASP A 241 -8.86 16.07 -15.78
N ARG A 242 -8.90 14.91 -16.42
CA ARG A 242 -9.84 14.52 -17.47
C ARG A 242 -10.82 13.44 -17.02
N THR A 243 -10.87 13.12 -15.74
CA THR A 243 -11.69 12.04 -15.17
C THR A 243 -13.15 12.09 -15.64
N GLU A 244 -13.79 13.27 -15.61
CA GLU A 244 -15.18 13.43 -16.05
C GLU A 244 -15.32 13.24 -17.57
N SER A 245 -14.47 13.90 -18.35
CA SER A 245 -14.51 13.80 -19.81
C SER A 245 -14.13 12.42 -20.33
N ALA A 246 -13.38 11.66 -19.57
CA ALA A 246 -12.98 10.28 -19.85
C ALA A 246 -14.03 9.22 -19.42
N ASN A 247 -15.21 9.62 -18.96
CA ASN A 247 -16.30 8.74 -18.46
C ASN A 247 -15.89 7.88 -17.25
N LEU A 248 -14.98 8.34 -16.42
CA LEU A 248 -14.48 7.59 -15.26
C LEU A 248 -15.18 7.95 -13.94
N ILE A 249 -16.10 8.91 -13.93
CA ILE A 249 -16.86 9.29 -12.72
C ILE A 249 -17.65 8.10 -12.18
N GLY A 250 -17.43 7.81 -10.88
CA GLY A 250 -18.05 6.67 -10.19
C GLY A 250 -17.25 5.36 -10.29
N ILE A 251 -16.14 5.33 -11.02
CA ILE A 251 -15.14 4.28 -10.91
C ILE A 251 -14.29 4.60 -9.68
N THR A 252 -14.62 3.97 -8.57
CA THR A 252 -14.05 4.27 -7.25
C THR A 252 -13.22 3.13 -6.72
N GLY A 253 -12.36 3.41 -5.75
CA GLY A 253 -11.45 2.44 -5.15
C GLY A 253 -10.30 2.06 -6.08
N GLY A 254 -9.49 1.15 -5.61
CA GLY A 254 -8.35 0.61 -6.34
C GLY A 254 -7.06 0.72 -5.54
N LEU A 255 -6.63 -0.41 -4.98
CA LEU A 255 -5.33 -0.47 -4.29
C LEU A 255 -4.18 -0.45 -5.29
N ASN A 256 -4.42 -1.00 -6.49
CA ASN A 256 -3.46 -1.05 -7.57
C ASN A 256 -4.14 -1.05 -8.94
N MET A 257 -3.35 -0.85 -9.99
CA MET A 257 -3.79 -0.92 -11.37
C MET A 257 -2.69 -1.55 -12.23
N VAL A 258 -3.11 -2.28 -13.26
CA VAL A 258 -2.23 -2.76 -14.34
C VAL A 258 -2.85 -2.38 -15.69
N HIS A 259 -2.01 -2.16 -16.70
CA HIS A 259 -2.46 -1.71 -18.01
C HIS A 259 -1.83 -2.54 -19.14
N GLY A 260 -2.51 -2.59 -20.28
CA GLY A 260 -2.09 -3.32 -21.48
C GLY A 260 -3.18 -3.26 -22.55
N ASP A 261 -2.81 -3.36 -23.80
CA ASP A 261 -3.74 -3.46 -24.95
C ASP A 261 -4.23 -4.91 -25.07
N TYR A 262 -5.32 -5.25 -24.34
CA TYR A 262 -5.79 -6.63 -24.26
C TYR A 262 -6.53 -7.09 -25.52
N ASP A 263 -7.12 -6.16 -26.29
CA ASP A 263 -7.89 -6.52 -27.49
C ASP A 263 -7.18 -6.16 -28.82
N ASN A 264 -5.90 -5.80 -28.74
CA ASN A 264 -5.01 -5.51 -29.88
C ASN A 264 -5.56 -4.40 -30.80
N ASP A 265 -6.29 -3.45 -30.24
CA ASP A 265 -6.84 -2.31 -31.00
C ASP A 265 -5.87 -1.10 -31.08
N GLY A 266 -4.73 -1.19 -30.39
CA GLY A 266 -3.67 -0.19 -30.37
C GLY A 266 -3.84 0.84 -29.25
N TRP A 267 -4.84 0.71 -28.38
CA TRP A 267 -5.07 1.57 -27.24
C TRP A 267 -4.84 0.84 -25.93
N VAL A 268 -4.20 1.50 -24.99
CA VAL A 268 -3.87 0.88 -23.70
C VAL A 268 -5.08 0.88 -22.78
N ASP A 269 -5.49 -0.31 -22.33
CA ASP A 269 -6.60 -0.56 -21.41
C ASP A 269 -6.11 -0.64 -19.97
N VAL A 270 -7.03 -0.54 -18.99
CA VAL A 270 -6.68 -0.50 -17.58
C VAL A 270 -7.49 -1.51 -16.78
N PHE A 271 -6.81 -2.30 -15.93
CA PHE A 271 -7.44 -3.19 -14.98
C PHE A 271 -7.21 -2.68 -13.55
N VAL A 272 -8.30 -2.35 -12.84
CA VAL A 272 -8.29 -1.77 -11.48
C VAL A 272 -8.52 -2.85 -10.44
N LEU A 273 -7.62 -2.97 -9.47
CA LEU A 273 -7.59 -4.02 -8.44
C LEU A 273 -8.13 -3.49 -7.11
N ARG A 274 -9.05 -4.24 -6.48
CA ARG A 274 -9.75 -3.79 -5.27
C ARG A 274 -9.76 -4.83 -4.16
N GLY A 275 -10.06 -4.38 -2.95
CA GLY A 275 -10.34 -5.24 -1.79
C GLY A 275 -9.11 -5.75 -1.05
N GLY A 276 -7.90 -5.61 -1.59
CA GLY A 276 -6.67 -6.02 -0.92
C GLY A 276 -6.54 -5.40 0.48
N TRP A 277 -6.04 -6.18 1.43
CA TRP A 277 -5.90 -5.86 2.87
C TRP A 277 -7.19 -5.74 3.68
N PHE A 278 -8.38 -5.82 3.05
CA PHE A 278 -9.64 -5.72 3.79
C PHE A 278 -10.10 -7.06 4.40
N GLY A 279 -9.35 -8.15 4.20
CA GLY A 279 -9.67 -9.46 4.74
C GLY A 279 -11.03 -9.96 4.25
N GLU A 280 -11.90 -10.40 5.16
CA GLU A 280 -13.24 -10.90 4.83
C GLU A 280 -14.16 -9.84 4.21
N ASP A 281 -13.90 -8.57 4.48
CA ASP A 281 -14.65 -7.43 3.90
C ASP A 281 -14.10 -7.01 2.52
N GLY A 282 -13.10 -7.72 2.01
CA GLY A 282 -12.41 -7.41 0.74
C GLY A 282 -13.08 -7.95 -0.52
N ASN A 283 -14.28 -8.52 -0.44
CA ASN A 283 -15.04 -9.06 -1.58
C ASN A 283 -15.59 -7.93 -2.48
N HIS A 284 -14.66 -7.26 -3.17
CA HIS A 284 -14.97 -6.15 -4.09
C HIS A 284 -14.61 -6.53 -5.53
N PRO A 285 -15.43 -6.14 -6.52
CA PRO A 285 -15.12 -6.43 -7.92
C PRO A 285 -13.98 -5.56 -8.43
N ASN A 286 -13.09 -6.17 -9.21
CA ASN A 286 -12.14 -5.47 -10.06
C ASN A 286 -12.85 -4.83 -11.26
N SER A 287 -12.21 -3.94 -12.01
CA SER A 287 -12.77 -3.33 -13.22
C SER A 287 -11.80 -3.42 -14.38
N LEU A 288 -12.28 -3.93 -15.52
CA LEU A 288 -11.60 -3.80 -16.81
C LEU A 288 -12.18 -2.59 -17.56
N LEU A 289 -11.35 -1.57 -17.71
CA LEU A 289 -11.68 -0.31 -18.38
C LEU A 289 -11.07 -0.35 -19.78
N LYS A 290 -11.90 -0.59 -20.80
CA LYS A 290 -11.49 -0.52 -22.19
C LYS A 290 -11.30 0.95 -22.60
N ASN A 291 -10.17 1.25 -23.19
CA ASN A 291 -9.90 2.53 -23.85
C ASN A 291 -10.61 2.57 -25.21
N ASN A 292 -11.44 3.55 -25.44
CA ASN A 292 -12.22 3.67 -26.68
C ASN A 292 -11.45 4.35 -27.83
N GLY A 293 -10.21 4.81 -27.59
CA GLY A 293 -9.39 5.51 -28.58
C GLY A 293 -9.83 6.94 -28.89
N ASP A 294 -10.77 7.47 -28.13
CA ASP A 294 -11.29 8.83 -28.29
C ASP A 294 -11.10 9.70 -27.03
N GLY A 295 -10.25 9.22 -26.10
CA GLY A 295 -10.01 9.84 -24.80
C GLY A 295 -11.04 9.48 -23.74
N THR A 296 -11.91 8.50 -23.99
CA THR A 296 -12.90 7.97 -23.04
C THR A 296 -12.64 6.49 -22.75
N PHE A 297 -13.15 6.02 -21.60
CA PHE A 297 -13.10 4.62 -21.20
C PHE A 297 -14.51 4.04 -20.99
N THR A 298 -14.62 2.73 -21.19
CA THR A 298 -15.83 1.96 -20.92
C THR A 298 -15.52 0.80 -19.98
N ASP A 299 -16.23 0.67 -18.86
CA ASP A 299 -16.11 -0.52 -18.01
C ASP A 299 -16.78 -1.69 -18.70
N VAL A 300 -15.97 -2.67 -19.12
CA VAL A 300 -16.39 -3.89 -19.83
C VAL A 300 -16.31 -5.14 -18.97
N THR A 301 -16.05 -5.04 -17.68
CA THR A 301 -15.81 -6.15 -16.76
C THR A 301 -16.84 -7.27 -16.88
N ILE A 302 -18.13 -6.91 -16.91
CA ILE A 302 -19.21 -7.89 -17.00
C ILE A 302 -19.33 -8.47 -18.43
N SER A 303 -19.26 -7.64 -19.47
CA SER A 303 -19.34 -8.09 -20.86
C SER A 303 -18.12 -8.91 -21.29
N ALA A 304 -16.95 -8.61 -20.74
CA ALA A 304 -15.72 -9.36 -20.96
C ALA A 304 -15.66 -10.70 -20.16
N SER A 305 -16.68 -11.01 -19.35
CA SER A 305 -16.75 -12.24 -18.54
C SER A 305 -15.61 -12.37 -17.52
N ILE A 306 -15.08 -11.24 -17.00
CA ILE A 306 -13.97 -11.19 -16.03
C ILE A 306 -14.43 -10.68 -14.65
N TYR A 307 -15.73 -10.72 -14.38
CA TYR A 307 -16.29 -10.30 -13.10
C TYR A 307 -16.05 -11.33 -12.02
N SER A 308 -15.30 -10.96 -10.98
CA SER A 308 -15.12 -11.73 -9.75
C SER A 308 -15.09 -10.79 -8.54
N GLU A 309 -15.34 -11.33 -7.35
CA GLU A 309 -15.35 -10.57 -6.08
C GLU A 309 -14.37 -11.22 -5.11
N HIS A 310 -13.10 -10.81 -5.20
CA HIS A 310 -12.03 -11.28 -4.33
C HIS A 310 -11.19 -10.10 -3.85
N PRO A 311 -10.61 -10.19 -2.62
CA PRO A 311 -9.60 -9.23 -2.19
C PRO A 311 -8.38 -9.32 -3.11
N THR A 312 -8.10 -8.28 -3.88
CA THR A 312 -7.07 -8.30 -4.91
C THR A 312 -6.13 -7.10 -4.77
N GLN A 313 -4.83 -7.34 -4.80
CA GLN A 313 -3.80 -6.30 -4.81
C GLN A 313 -2.93 -6.36 -6.06
N THR A 314 -2.82 -7.51 -6.71
CA THR A 314 -1.85 -7.74 -7.78
C THR A 314 -2.45 -8.55 -8.92
N ALA A 315 -2.10 -8.17 -10.14
CA ALA A 315 -2.37 -8.90 -11.36
C ALA A 315 -1.25 -8.64 -12.36
N SER A 316 -1.13 -9.48 -13.38
CA SER A 316 -0.13 -9.29 -14.43
C SER A 316 -0.65 -9.78 -15.78
N TRP A 317 -0.50 -8.94 -16.80
CA TRP A 317 -0.76 -9.29 -18.19
C TRP A 317 0.39 -10.11 -18.76
N GLY A 318 0.08 -11.15 -19.55
CA GLY A 318 1.08 -11.96 -20.23
C GLY A 318 0.42 -12.95 -21.18
N ASP A 319 1.00 -13.15 -22.37
CA ASP A 319 0.55 -14.16 -23.35
C ASP A 319 1.20 -15.50 -23.00
N PHE A 320 0.54 -16.30 -22.12
CA PHE A 320 1.14 -17.53 -21.60
C PHE A 320 1.10 -18.68 -22.62
N ASN A 321 0.25 -18.57 -23.65
CA ASN A 321 0.05 -19.61 -24.64
C ASN A 321 0.59 -19.23 -26.03
N ASN A 322 1.20 -18.04 -26.17
CA ASN A 322 1.76 -17.47 -27.39
C ASN A 322 0.76 -17.42 -28.55
N ASP A 323 -0.50 -17.08 -28.26
CA ASP A 323 -1.54 -16.92 -29.28
C ASP A 323 -1.65 -15.47 -29.81
N GLY A 324 -0.90 -14.54 -29.22
CA GLY A 324 -0.84 -13.13 -29.59
C GLY A 324 -1.86 -12.25 -28.86
N TRP A 325 -2.60 -12.78 -27.88
CA TRP A 325 -3.52 -12.05 -27.03
C TRP A 325 -2.99 -12.00 -25.60
N LEU A 326 -3.16 -10.87 -24.94
CA LEU A 326 -2.78 -10.75 -23.54
C LEU A 326 -3.78 -11.47 -22.64
N ASP A 327 -3.28 -12.45 -21.91
CA ASP A 327 -3.98 -13.14 -20.82
C ASP A 327 -3.73 -12.40 -19.48
N LEU A 328 -4.57 -12.66 -18.47
CA LEU A 328 -4.45 -11.99 -17.18
C LEU A 328 -4.39 -12.99 -16.04
N PHE A 329 -3.30 -12.97 -15.26
CA PHE A 329 -3.27 -13.66 -13.97
C PHE A 329 -3.60 -12.69 -12.84
N ILE A 330 -4.55 -13.07 -11.97
CA ILE A 330 -5.00 -12.29 -10.81
C ILE A 330 -4.61 -13.02 -9.54
N GLY A 331 -3.77 -12.37 -8.72
CA GLY A 331 -3.35 -12.86 -7.41
C GLY A 331 -4.30 -12.39 -6.30
N ASN A 332 -5.15 -13.29 -5.81
CA ASN A 332 -6.11 -12.99 -4.76
C ASN A 332 -5.51 -13.17 -3.37
N GLU A 333 -5.96 -12.35 -2.40
CA GLU A 333 -5.53 -12.43 -1.02
C GLU A 333 -6.43 -13.40 -0.24
N ASN A 334 -5.83 -14.42 0.35
CA ASN A 334 -6.51 -15.38 1.20
C ASN A 334 -6.13 -15.15 2.66
N THR A 335 -7.08 -14.82 3.50
CA THR A 335 -6.87 -14.58 4.94
C THR A 335 -7.72 -15.55 5.75
N GLY A 336 -7.13 -16.18 6.74
CA GLY A 336 -7.67 -16.92 7.87
C GLY A 336 -9.07 -17.54 7.75
N GLY A 337 -9.31 -18.45 6.79
CA GLY A 337 -10.60 -19.17 6.66
C GLY A 337 -11.39 -18.86 5.39
N SER A 338 -10.97 -17.86 4.63
CA SER A 338 -11.49 -17.59 3.28
C SER A 338 -10.87 -18.53 2.23
N ASN A 339 -11.49 -18.62 1.08
CA ASN A 339 -11.00 -19.45 -0.04
C ASN A 339 -11.05 -18.63 -1.33
N HIS A 340 -10.12 -17.66 -1.42
CA HIS A 340 -9.96 -16.83 -2.61
C HIS A 340 -8.82 -17.38 -3.47
N ILE A 341 -9.20 -18.28 -4.40
CA ILE A 341 -8.25 -18.88 -5.34
C ILE A 341 -7.88 -17.83 -6.38
N SER A 342 -6.60 -17.78 -6.77
CA SER A 342 -6.12 -16.95 -7.87
C SER A 342 -6.70 -17.41 -9.20
N GLU A 343 -6.85 -16.49 -10.13
CA GLU A 343 -7.53 -16.69 -11.41
C GLU A 343 -6.54 -16.49 -12.55
N LEU A 344 -6.62 -17.36 -13.58
CA LEU A 344 -5.94 -17.18 -14.87
C LEU A 344 -6.99 -17.00 -15.95
N TYR A 345 -7.19 -15.81 -16.41
CA TYR A 345 -8.11 -15.47 -17.48
C TYR A 345 -7.41 -15.52 -18.83
N GLN A 346 -7.71 -16.57 -19.59
CA GLN A 346 -7.31 -16.68 -20.99
C GLN A 346 -8.19 -15.77 -21.85
N ASN A 347 -7.55 -14.97 -22.68
CA ASN A 347 -8.23 -14.12 -23.67
C ASN A 347 -8.75 -14.97 -24.82
N ASN A 348 -10.02 -14.84 -25.17
CA ASN A 348 -10.66 -15.59 -26.25
C ASN A 348 -10.48 -14.93 -27.64
N GLY A 349 -9.84 -13.75 -27.72
CA GLY A 349 -9.64 -12.98 -28.95
C GLY A 349 -10.91 -12.34 -29.50
N ASP A 350 -11.99 -12.32 -28.74
CA ASP A 350 -13.28 -11.71 -29.11
C ASP A 350 -13.75 -10.63 -28.10
N GLY A 351 -12.84 -10.18 -27.24
CA GLY A 351 -13.08 -9.22 -26.17
C GLY A 351 -13.64 -9.86 -24.88
N THR A 352 -13.68 -11.20 -24.81
CA THR A 352 -14.08 -11.95 -23.61
C THR A 352 -12.93 -12.81 -23.08
N PHE A 353 -13.07 -13.25 -21.83
CA PHE A 353 -12.08 -14.08 -21.15
C PHE A 353 -12.73 -15.34 -20.59
N SER A 354 -11.90 -16.38 -20.38
CA SER A 354 -12.28 -17.64 -19.72
C SER A 354 -11.31 -17.93 -18.59
N ASP A 355 -11.81 -18.17 -17.35
CA ASP A 355 -10.93 -18.62 -16.27
C ASP A 355 -10.49 -20.07 -16.52
N VAL A 356 -9.19 -20.24 -16.72
CA VAL A 356 -8.54 -21.51 -17.03
C VAL A 356 -7.54 -21.96 -15.96
N ALA A 357 -7.47 -21.28 -14.80
CA ALA A 357 -6.49 -21.57 -13.76
C ALA A 357 -6.47 -23.03 -13.34
N GLN A 358 -7.65 -23.62 -13.12
CA GLN A 358 -7.76 -25.03 -12.75
C GLN A 358 -7.34 -25.96 -13.90
N ALA A 359 -7.70 -25.63 -15.13
CA ALA A 359 -7.37 -26.44 -16.30
C ALA A 359 -5.86 -26.50 -16.56
N HIS A 360 -5.14 -25.43 -16.21
CA HIS A 360 -3.69 -25.33 -16.41
C HIS A 360 -2.87 -25.63 -15.15
N ASN A 361 -3.48 -26.14 -14.06
CA ASN A 361 -2.82 -26.50 -12.79
C ASN A 361 -2.12 -25.33 -12.09
N ILE A 362 -2.71 -24.14 -12.13
CA ILE A 362 -2.12 -22.93 -11.53
C ILE A 362 -3.01 -22.31 -10.42
N ASN A 363 -3.71 -23.12 -9.68
CA ASN A 363 -4.57 -22.72 -8.57
C ASN A 363 -3.73 -22.26 -7.37
N ALA A 364 -3.23 -21.03 -7.38
CA ALA A 364 -2.49 -20.48 -6.26
C ALA A 364 -3.44 -19.96 -5.18
N ILE A 365 -3.09 -20.25 -3.92
CA ILE A 365 -3.78 -19.77 -2.73
C ILE A 365 -2.74 -19.18 -1.79
N GLY A 366 -3.06 -18.09 -1.12
CA GLY A 366 -2.19 -17.44 -0.13
C GLY A 366 -2.46 -15.96 -0.01
N PHE A 367 -1.74 -15.30 0.86
CA PHE A 367 -1.79 -13.84 0.96
C PHE A 367 -0.86 -13.24 -0.10
N ILE A 368 -1.33 -13.24 -1.37
CA ILE A 368 -0.52 -12.93 -2.54
C ILE A 368 -0.26 -11.43 -2.64
N LYS A 369 1.00 -11.04 -2.91
CA LYS A 369 1.47 -9.66 -2.91
C LYS A 369 2.09 -9.21 -4.23
N ALA A 370 2.66 -10.12 -5.00
CA ALA A 370 3.07 -9.87 -6.39
C ALA A 370 2.87 -11.11 -7.24
N VAL A 371 2.51 -10.89 -8.49
CA VAL A 371 2.50 -11.88 -9.57
C VAL A 371 3.25 -11.30 -10.76
N ILE A 372 4.19 -12.06 -11.31
CA ILE A 372 5.04 -11.61 -12.41
C ILE A 372 5.29 -12.74 -13.40
N TRP A 373 5.24 -12.40 -14.68
CA TRP A 373 5.59 -13.29 -15.77
C TRP A 373 7.05 -13.12 -16.19
N GLY A 374 7.72 -14.22 -16.56
CA GLY A 374 9.07 -14.21 -17.11
C GLY A 374 9.41 -15.58 -17.70
N ASP A 375 10.35 -15.65 -18.64
CA ASP A 375 10.83 -16.90 -19.26
C ASP A 375 12.13 -17.33 -18.59
N ILE A 376 12.02 -18.07 -17.46
CA ILE A 376 13.17 -18.45 -16.63
C ILE A 376 14.10 -19.48 -17.28
N ASN A 377 13.66 -20.14 -18.34
CA ASN A 377 14.41 -21.23 -18.97
C ASN A 377 14.70 -20.97 -20.45
N ASN A 378 14.37 -19.78 -20.97
CA ASN A 378 14.55 -19.33 -22.35
C ASN A 378 13.94 -20.31 -23.38
N ASP A 379 12.76 -20.91 -23.03
CA ASP A 379 12.03 -21.79 -23.97
C ASP A 379 10.97 -21.05 -24.79
N GLY A 380 10.76 -19.75 -24.53
CA GLY A 380 9.84 -18.88 -25.22
C GLY A 380 8.42 -18.91 -24.66
N PHE A 381 8.18 -19.58 -23.52
CA PHE A 381 6.90 -19.61 -22.84
C PHE A 381 7.01 -18.94 -21.46
N LEU A 382 6.06 -18.06 -21.14
CA LEU A 382 6.07 -17.34 -19.89
C LEU A 382 5.80 -18.26 -18.70
N ASP A 383 6.72 -18.23 -17.74
CA ASP A 383 6.62 -18.81 -16.40
C ASP A 383 6.04 -17.79 -15.42
N LEU A 384 5.52 -18.23 -14.28
CA LEU A 384 4.89 -17.35 -13.31
C LEU A 384 5.54 -17.45 -11.92
N TYR A 385 6.00 -16.32 -11.40
CA TYR A 385 6.40 -16.21 -10.00
C TYR A 385 5.36 -15.47 -9.17
N ILE A 386 5.07 -15.99 -7.98
CA ILE A 386 4.07 -15.46 -7.05
C ILE A 386 4.73 -15.23 -5.68
N SER A 387 4.76 -13.99 -5.23
CA SER A 387 5.18 -13.69 -3.86
C SER A 387 4.01 -13.77 -2.89
N ARG A 388 4.26 -14.32 -1.69
CA ARG A 388 3.26 -14.46 -0.63
C ARG A 388 3.75 -13.92 0.69
N LEU A 389 2.88 -13.21 1.39
CA LEU A 389 3.20 -12.68 2.72
C LEU A 389 2.85 -13.71 3.80
N GLY A 390 3.85 -14.16 4.55
CA GLY A 390 3.69 -15.14 5.62
C GLY A 390 3.74 -16.60 5.17
N GLU A 391 3.99 -16.86 3.88
CA GLU A 391 4.05 -18.20 3.31
C GLU A 391 5.19 -18.31 2.28
N PRO A 392 5.68 -19.56 1.98
CA PRO A 392 6.66 -19.77 0.91
C PRO A 392 6.18 -19.27 -0.44
N ASN A 393 7.03 -18.56 -1.19
CA ASN A 393 6.73 -18.09 -2.54
C ASN A 393 6.58 -19.25 -3.53
N LEU A 394 5.89 -19.02 -4.64
CA LEU A 394 5.62 -20.01 -5.67
C LEU A 394 6.27 -19.63 -6.99
N LEU A 395 6.80 -20.64 -7.68
CA LEU A 395 7.29 -20.54 -9.04
C LEU A 395 6.67 -21.66 -9.87
N PHE A 396 5.95 -21.29 -10.90
CA PHE A 396 5.28 -22.20 -11.81
C PHE A 396 5.94 -22.14 -13.18
N GLN A 397 6.48 -23.26 -13.62
CA GLN A 397 7.06 -23.42 -14.95
C GLN A 397 5.98 -23.82 -15.95
N ASN A 398 5.86 -23.10 -17.06
CA ASN A 398 5.03 -23.45 -18.19
C ASN A 398 5.64 -24.64 -18.94
N SER A 399 4.84 -25.63 -19.27
CA SER A 399 5.30 -26.85 -19.96
C SER A 399 5.15 -26.77 -21.48
N GLY A 400 4.75 -25.64 -22.03
CA GLY A 400 4.60 -25.39 -23.45
C GLY A 400 3.49 -26.19 -24.14
N PRO A 401 3.36 -26.08 -25.47
CA PRO A 401 2.23 -26.64 -26.23
C PRO A 401 2.17 -28.17 -26.22
N GLU A 402 3.31 -28.87 -26.07
CA GLU A 402 3.34 -30.33 -26.00
C GLU A 402 2.58 -30.88 -24.78
N ASN A 403 2.45 -30.10 -23.73
CA ASN A 403 1.72 -30.41 -22.51
C ASN A 403 0.53 -29.46 -22.30
N ASN A 404 -0.03 -28.90 -23.37
CA ASN A 404 -1.20 -28.01 -23.33
C ASN A 404 -1.02 -26.84 -22.36
N TYR A 405 0.20 -26.25 -22.29
CA TYR A 405 0.56 -25.10 -21.41
C TYR A 405 0.23 -25.32 -19.93
N HIS A 406 0.25 -26.59 -19.46
CA HIS A 406 0.09 -26.85 -18.04
C HIS A 406 1.28 -26.33 -17.25
N PHE A 407 1.01 -25.71 -16.11
CA PHE A 407 2.03 -25.23 -15.21
C PHE A 407 2.45 -26.30 -14.21
N LYS A 408 3.74 -26.33 -13.91
CA LYS A 408 4.35 -27.21 -12.92
C LYS A 408 5.01 -26.37 -11.83
N GLU A 409 4.58 -26.54 -10.58
CA GLU A 409 5.21 -25.89 -9.45
C GLU A 409 6.62 -26.43 -9.22
N ILE A 410 7.62 -25.55 -9.22
CA ILE A 410 9.04 -25.87 -9.07
C ILE A 410 9.76 -25.08 -7.97
N SER A 411 9.04 -24.30 -7.17
CA SER A 411 9.54 -23.32 -6.18
C SER A 411 10.63 -23.89 -5.29
N LYS A 412 10.36 -25.05 -4.65
CA LYS A 412 11.31 -25.67 -3.73
C LYS A 412 12.56 -26.19 -4.45
N LYS A 413 12.41 -26.75 -5.65
CA LYS A 413 13.52 -27.25 -6.47
C LYS A 413 14.42 -26.12 -6.91
N SER A 414 13.83 -24.97 -7.23
CA SER A 414 14.55 -23.77 -7.71
C SER A 414 15.10 -22.91 -6.55
N GLY A 415 14.76 -23.21 -5.28
CA GLY A 415 15.26 -22.47 -4.13
C GLY A 415 14.71 -21.08 -3.95
N VAL A 416 13.51 -20.79 -4.48
CA VAL A 416 12.90 -19.44 -4.53
C VAL A 416 11.74 -19.26 -3.56
N THR A 417 11.68 -20.06 -2.49
CA THR A 417 10.59 -20.03 -1.51
C THR A 417 10.70 -18.90 -0.49
N GLU A 418 11.82 -18.22 -0.42
CA GLU A 418 12.11 -17.12 0.50
C GLU A 418 12.17 -15.78 -0.25
N PRO A 419 12.00 -14.64 0.46
CA PRO A 419 11.68 -14.53 1.89
C PRO A 419 10.21 -14.89 2.18
N LEU A 420 9.90 -15.39 3.41
CA LEU A 420 8.52 -15.77 3.78
C LEU A 420 7.57 -14.56 3.85
N ASN A 421 8.07 -13.39 4.22
CA ASN A 421 7.31 -12.15 4.19
C ASN A 421 7.57 -11.40 2.89
N SER A 422 7.37 -12.05 1.75
CA SER A 422 7.63 -11.47 0.44
C SER A 422 6.55 -10.46 0.05
N PHE A 423 6.96 -9.38 -0.62
CA PHE A 423 6.05 -8.33 -1.07
C PHE A 423 6.28 -8.01 -2.55
N PRO A 424 7.02 -6.96 -2.97
CA PRO A 424 7.28 -6.74 -4.39
C PRO A 424 8.26 -7.76 -4.94
N ALA A 425 8.05 -8.13 -6.19
CA ALA A 425 8.97 -8.97 -6.95
C ALA A 425 8.98 -8.55 -8.42
N TRP A 426 10.07 -8.80 -9.10
CA TRP A 426 10.17 -8.65 -10.56
C TRP A 426 11.24 -9.56 -11.15
N PHE A 427 11.13 -9.85 -12.46
CA PHE A 427 12.16 -10.47 -13.24
C PHE A 427 13.09 -9.42 -13.84
N TRP A 428 14.38 -9.71 -13.86
CA TRP A 428 15.39 -8.85 -14.42
C TRP A 428 16.72 -9.60 -14.59
N ASP A 429 17.29 -9.57 -15.79
CA ASP A 429 18.67 -10.04 -16.03
C ASP A 429 19.66 -9.00 -15.46
N PHE A 430 19.96 -9.11 -14.14
CA PHE A 430 20.75 -8.09 -13.44
C PHE A 430 22.24 -8.13 -13.80
N ASN A 431 22.73 -9.28 -14.27
CA ASN A 431 24.13 -9.52 -14.57
C ASN A 431 24.42 -9.53 -16.09
N ASN A 432 23.39 -9.38 -16.94
CA ASN A 432 23.42 -9.42 -18.41
C ASN A 432 24.00 -10.73 -18.96
N ASP A 433 23.61 -11.88 -18.38
CA ASP A 433 24.02 -13.21 -18.85
C ASP A 433 22.99 -13.88 -19.78
N GLY A 434 21.87 -13.23 -20.02
CA GLY A 434 20.78 -13.69 -20.88
C GLY A 434 19.75 -14.56 -20.20
N TRP A 435 19.82 -14.72 -18.86
CA TRP A 435 18.82 -15.41 -18.06
C TRP A 435 18.13 -14.42 -17.13
N GLU A 436 16.84 -14.56 -16.98
CA GLU A 436 16.09 -13.71 -16.04
C GLU A 436 16.32 -14.16 -14.61
N ASP A 437 16.73 -13.21 -13.76
CA ASP A 437 16.83 -13.39 -12.32
C ASP A 437 15.54 -12.97 -11.63
N ILE A 438 15.24 -13.55 -10.47
CA ILE A 438 14.12 -13.14 -9.62
C ILE A 438 14.64 -12.24 -8.51
N TRP A 439 14.13 -11.03 -8.47
CA TRP A 439 14.33 -10.14 -7.35
C TRP A 439 13.06 -10.08 -6.51
N GLY A 440 13.15 -10.39 -5.23
CA GLY A 440 12.04 -10.35 -4.28
C GLY A 440 12.46 -9.61 -3.01
N SER A 441 11.60 -8.71 -2.54
CA SER A 441 11.82 -7.96 -1.31
C SER A 441 10.96 -8.51 -0.18
N GLY A 442 11.55 -8.57 1.03
CA GLY A 442 10.80 -8.85 2.24
C GLY A 442 10.05 -7.63 2.74
N TYR A 443 8.89 -7.84 3.33
CA TYR A 443 8.11 -6.84 4.03
C TYR A 443 8.35 -6.96 5.54
N ASP A 444 8.92 -5.93 6.15
CA ASP A 444 9.07 -5.81 7.59
C ASP A 444 8.33 -4.55 8.07
N ASN A 445 7.32 -4.73 8.88
CA ASN A 445 6.49 -3.65 9.41
C ASN A 445 7.04 -3.04 10.71
N SER A 446 8.19 -3.52 11.20
CA SER A 446 8.77 -3.04 12.46
C SER A 446 9.83 -1.97 12.22
N SER A 447 9.52 -0.72 12.57
CA SER A 447 10.52 0.35 12.62
C SER A 447 11.66 0.06 13.61
N GLY A 448 11.43 -0.84 14.56
CA GLY A 448 12.46 -1.35 15.46
C GLY A 448 13.52 -2.18 14.73
N HIS A 449 13.13 -3.03 13.78
CA HIS A 449 14.07 -3.79 12.94
C HIS A 449 14.88 -2.88 12.02
N VAL A 450 14.26 -1.83 11.47
CA VAL A 450 14.98 -0.80 10.72
C VAL A 450 16.07 -0.14 11.58
N ALA A 451 15.73 0.25 12.82
CA ALA A 451 16.69 0.81 13.77
C ALA A 451 17.81 -0.17 14.10
N MET A 452 17.48 -1.45 14.30
CA MET A 452 18.47 -2.50 14.56
C MET A 452 19.43 -2.67 13.38
N GLY A 453 18.92 -2.68 12.14
CA GLY A 453 19.72 -2.74 10.92
C GLY A 453 20.74 -1.62 10.84
N TYR A 454 20.32 -0.36 11.06
CA TYR A 454 21.24 0.78 11.11
C TYR A 454 22.26 0.70 12.24
N LEU A 455 21.99 -0.02 13.31
CA LEU A 455 22.92 -0.24 14.42
C LEU A 455 23.81 -1.48 14.22
N GLY A 456 23.71 -2.16 13.10
CA GLY A 456 24.45 -3.40 12.81
C GLY A 456 24.04 -4.57 13.71
N LEU A 457 22.85 -4.53 14.29
CA LEU A 457 22.28 -5.59 15.10
C LEU A 457 21.47 -6.55 14.22
N LYS A 458 21.53 -7.85 14.55
CA LYS A 458 20.68 -8.84 13.92
C LYS A 458 19.33 -8.89 14.66
N HIS A 459 18.27 -9.08 13.92
CA HIS A 459 16.96 -9.47 14.43
C HIS A 459 16.67 -10.90 13.93
N ASP A 460 15.99 -11.67 14.75
CA ASP A 460 15.57 -13.05 14.44
C ASP A 460 14.32 -13.02 13.53
#